data_23a8dad61e2502775f283cf4411aa4fc
#
_entry.id   23a8dad61e2502775f283cf4411aa4fc
#
_cell.length_a   1.000
_cell.length_b   1.000
_cell.length_c   1.000
_cell.angle_alpha   90.00
_cell.angle_beta   90.00
_cell.angle_gamma   90.00
#
_symmetry.space_group_name_H-M   'P 1'
#
loop_
_entity.id
_entity.type
_entity.pdbx_description
1 polymer ?
#
loop_
_entity_poly.entity_id
_entity_poly.type
_entity_poly.pdbx_seq_one_letter_code
_entity_poly.pdbx_strand_id
1 'polypeptide(L)'
;MYKYFVFTFFTLCFILISCNKAEIIPPPDDKIILTCSFKGYIGNREINFIQNVNGYTCIPDIGYNDLPGKPGERKYYSDIKSATSTGSIRMGVGSLKFEKSQGNEPDLSTFSSYLKDEINFSYSKEAANGFEIRYTDELNQQWVSDPSRKNIQSILFTGTSIESDPINDYCKFSALFNCWVYRTATLNGTVTTDSLEIKDAQFKGWFSRTK
;
A
#
# COMPACT_ATOMS: atom_id res chain seq x y z
N MET A 1 75.45 7.68 -25.83
CA MET A 1 74.78 7.54 -24.55
C MET A 1 73.45 8.37 -24.43
N TYR A 2 73.43 9.58 -24.92
CA TYR A 2 72.28 10.49 -24.79
C TYR A 2 71.00 10.01 -25.49
N LYS A 3 71.10 9.35 -26.63
CA LYS A 3 69.94 8.86 -27.39
C LYS A 3 69.11 7.76 -26.67
N TYR A 4 69.76 6.95 -25.90
CA TYR A 4 69.08 5.87 -25.17
C TYR A 4 68.39 6.37 -23.90
N PHE A 5 68.94 7.40 -23.30
CA PHE A 5 68.35 8.03 -22.10
C PHE A 5 67.02 8.75 -22.40
N VAL A 6 66.94 9.46 -23.53
CA VAL A 6 65.72 10.12 -23.97
C VAL A 6 64.61 9.12 -24.31
N PHE A 7 64.96 7.99 -24.95
CA PHE A 7 63.98 6.97 -25.30
C PHE A 7 63.42 6.27 -24.08
N THR A 8 64.24 5.95 -23.09
CA THR A 8 63.83 5.29 -21.83
C THR A 8 62.93 6.23 -20.98
N PHE A 9 63.24 7.52 -20.98
CA PHE A 9 62.40 8.51 -20.27
C PHE A 9 61.01 8.69 -20.91
N PHE A 10 60.93 8.65 -22.25
CA PHE A 10 59.67 8.75 -22.97
C PHE A 10 58.80 7.49 -22.74
N THR A 11 59.38 6.30 -22.69
CA THR A 11 58.65 5.05 -22.44
C THR A 11 58.12 5.02 -20.99
N LEU A 12 58.89 5.56 -20.03
CA LEU A 12 58.46 5.61 -18.63
C LEU A 12 57.30 6.58 -18.40
N CYS A 13 57.24 7.70 -19.14
CA CYS A 13 56.10 8.62 -19.08
C CYS A 13 54.82 8.05 -19.64
N PHE A 14 54.86 7.13 -20.62
CA PHE A 14 53.67 6.51 -21.16
C PHE A 14 53.03 5.49 -20.20
N ILE A 15 53.78 4.90 -19.30
CA ILE A 15 53.25 3.90 -18.34
C ILE A 15 52.50 4.61 -17.19
N LEU A 16 52.76 5.88 -16.94
CA LEU A 16 52.10 6.66 -15.86
C LEU A 16 50.73 7.22 -16.28
N ILE A 17 50.37 7.16 -17.57
CA ILE A 17 49.03 7.52 -18.05
C ILE A 17 48.09 6.28 -18.10
N SER A 18 48.32 5.34 -17.20
CA SER A 18 47.31 4.28 -16.95
C SER A 18 46.15 4.98 -16.24
N CYS A 19 45.19 5.38 -17.05
CA CYS A 19 43.94 5.97 -16.61
C CYS A 19 43.32 5.04 -15.59
N ASN A 20 43.37 5.39 -14.32
CA ASN A 20 42.40 4.88 -13.36
C ASN A 20 41.01 5.26 -13.89
N LYS A 21 40.37 4.38 -14.61
CA LYS A 21 38.92 4.49 -14.78
C LYS A 21 38.36 4.44 -13.36
N ALA A 22 38.11 5.61 -12.78
CA ALA A 22 37.28 5.71 -11.61
C ALA A 22 35.94 5.07 -12.03
N GLU A 23 35.71 3.86 -11.57
CA GLU A 23 34.43 3.19 -11.70
C GLU A 23 33.46 4.09 -10.94
N ILE A 24 32.66 4.87 -11.68
CA ILE A 24 31.59 5.65 -11.07
C ILE A 24 30.57 4.61 -10.64
N ILE A 25 30.69 4.16 -9.39
CA ILE A 25 29.65 3.36 -8.73
C ILE A 25 28.46 4.31 -8.63
N PRO A 26 27.38 4.09 -9.38
CA PRO A 26 26.18 4.91 -9.23
C PRO A 26 25.78 4.87 -7.74
N PRO A 27 25.31 5.99 -7.18
CA PRO A 27 24.81 5.97 -5.82
C PRO A 27 23.76 4.86 -5.73
N PRO A 28 23.73 4.10 -4.62
CA PRO A 28 22.73 3.07 -4.44
C PRO A 28 21.35 3.71 -4.63
N ASP A 29 20.50 3.11 -5.44
CA ASP A 29 19.12 3.53 -5.58
C ASP A 29 18.51 3.60 -4.18
N ASP A 30 17.93 4.76 -3.83
CA ASP A 30 17.25 4.95 -2.55
C ASP A 30 16.13 3.91 -2.45
N LYS A 31 16.40 2.84 -1.73
CA LYS A 31 15.46 1.73 -1.59
C LYS A 31 14.27 2.20 -0.77
N ILE A 32 13.10 2.23 -1.39
CA ILE A 32 11.85 2.53 -0.69
C ILE A 32 11.61 1.48 0.39
N ILE A 33 11.49 1.92 1.63
CA ILE A 33 11.17 1.05 2.76
C ILE A 33 9.67 1.05 2.96
N LEU A 34 9.04 -0.07 2.62
CA LEU A 34 7.62 -0.31 2.80
C LEU A 34 7.40 -1.21 4.01
N THR A 35 6.77 -0.67 5.05
CA THR A 35 6.48 -1.40 6.29
C THR A 35 4.99 -1.41 6.56
N CYS A 36 4.46 -2.53 7.07
CA CYS A 36 3.08 -2.61 7.48
C CYS A 36 2.90 -3.25 8.86
N SER A 37 1.84 -2.85 9.51
CA SER A 37 1.37 -3.48 10.74
C SER A 37 -0.09 -3.15 11.00
N PHE A 38 -0.76 -4.04 11.70
CA PHE A 38 -2.06 -3.79 12.32
C PHE A 38 -1.97 -4.16 13.79
N LYS A 39 -2.51 -3.28 14.64
CA LYS A 39 -2.71 -3.54 16.06
C LYS A 39 -4.06 -2.99 16.49
N GLY A 40 -4.81 -3.75 17.27
CA GLY A 40 -6.10 -3.30 17.80
C GLY A 40 -6.83 -4.43 18.50
N TYR A 41 -8.02 -4.13 19.01
CA TYR A 41 -8.90 -5.13 19.58
C TYR A 41 -9.98 -5.49 18.57
N ILE A 42 -10.19 -6.78 18.31
CA ILE A 42 -11.30 -7.30 17.50
C ILE A 42 -12.18 -8.15 18.41
N GLY A 43 -13.39 -7.67 18.70
CA GLY A 43 -14.17 -8.16 19.80
C GLY A 43 -13.39 -7.92 21.11
N ASN A 44 -13.13 -8.99 21.86
CA ASN A 44 -12.39 -8.93 23.14
C ASN A 44 -10.93 -9.41 23.00
N ARG A 45 -10.41 -9.62 21.79
CA ARG A 45 -9.06 -10.14 21.56
C ARG A 45 -8.15 -9.04 21.02
N GLU A 46 -6.99 -8.90 21.61
CA GLU A 46 -5.92 -8.10 21.01
C GLU A 46 -5.37 -8.85 19.80
N ILE A 47 -5.34 -8.18 18.66
CA ILE A 47 -4.81 -8.68 17.39
C ILE A 47 -3.62 -7.81 17.00
N ASN A 48 -2.52 -8.47 16.63
CA ASN A 48 -1.30 -7.79 16.21
C ASN A 48 -0.68 -8.52 15.00
N PHE A 49 -0.76 -7.89 13.84
CA PHE A 49 -0.14 -8.38 12.60
C PHE A 49 1.04 -7.48 12.26
N ILE A 50 2.24 -8.04 12.32
CA ILE A 50 3.49 -7.30 12.07
C ILE A 50 4.18 -7.93 10.87
N GLN A 51 4.60 -7.10 9.93
CA GLN A 51 5.36 -7.55 8.76
C GLN A 51 6.59 -8.36 9.17
N ASN A 52 6.82 -9.47 8.47
CA ASN A 52 7.89 -10.45 8.70
C ASN A 52 7.80 -11.23 10.03
N VAL A 53 6.70 -11.08 10.78
CA VAL A 53 6.39 -11.91 11.94
C VAL A 53 5.28 -12.87 11.56
N ASN A 54 5.41 -14.15 11.85
CA ASN A 54 4.43 -15.20 11.52
C ASN A 54 3.99 -15.19 10.04
N GLY A 55 4.91 -14.87 9.12
CA GLY A 55 4.64 -14.86 7.68
C GLY A 55 3.77 -13.71 7.18
N TYR A 56 3.46 -12.71 8.02
CA TYR A 56 2.69 -11.54 7.59
C TYR A 56 3.46 -10.66 6.62
N THR A 57 2.79 -10.26 5.56
CA THR A 57 3.25 -9.30 4.55
C THR A 57 2.13 -8.34 4.20
N CYS A 58 2.46 -7.16 3.69
CA CYS A 58 1.48 -6.27 3.09
C CYS A 58 1.48 -6.43 1.57
N ILE A 59 0.30 -6.59 1.01
CA ILE A 59 0.11 -6.72 -0.43
C ILE A 59 -0.85 -5.61 -0.86
N PRO A 60 -0.36 -4.63 -1.65
CA PRO A 60 -1.26 -3.66 -2.27
C PRO A 60 -2.07 -4.34 -3.37
N ASP A 61 -3.27 -3.86 -3.58
CA ASP A 61 -4.16 -4.33 -4.64
C ASP A 61 -4.95 -3.14 -5.23
N ILE A 62 -5.38 -3.25 -6.48
CA ILE A 62 -6.10 -2.19 -7.18
C ILE A 62 -7.37 -2.79 -7.78
N GLY A 63 -8.51 -2.21 -7.43
CA GLY A 63 -9.79 -2.49 -8.08
C GLY A 63 -10.00 -1.54 -9.26
N TYR A 64 -10.35 -2.09 -10.41
CA TYR A 64 -10.58 -1.38 -11.67
C TYR A 64 -12.06 -1.35 -12.00
N ASN A 65 -12.54 -0.19 -12.46
CA ASN A 65 -13.87 -0.06 -13.05
C ASN A 65 -13.76 0.83 -14.30
N ASP A 66 -13.55 0.18 -15.45
CA ASP A 66 -13.21 0.82 -16.72
C ASP A 66 -14.31 0.61 -17.76
N LEU A 67 -15.49 1.17 -17.51
CA LEU A 67 -16.60 1.11 -18.45
C LEU A 67 -16.31 1.95 -19.71
N PRO A 68 -16.69 1.49 -20.92
CA PRO A 68 -16.55 2.26 -22.13
C PRO A 68 -17.28 3.61 -22.05
N GLY A 69 -16.61 4.68 -22.48
CA GLY A 69 -17.18 6.04 -22.50
C GLY A 69 -17.40 6.66 -21.12
N LYS A 70 -16.83 6.07 -20.06
CA LYS A 70 -16.85 6.62 -18.70
C LYS A 70 -15.43 6.93 -18.22
N PRO A 71 -15.27 7.89 -17.31
CA PRO A 71 -14.00 8.07 -16.60
C PRO A 71 -13.52 6.77 -16.00
N GLY A 72 -12.21 6.59 -15.91
CA GLY A 72 -11.59 5.49 -15.17
C GLY A 72 -11.86 5.62 -13.69
N GLU A 73 -11.99 4.50 -13.00
CA GLU A 73 -12.19 4.48 -11.56
C GLU A 73 -11.23 3.48 -10.92
N ARG A 74 -10.55 3.90 -9.85
CA ARG A 74 -9.62 3.06 -9.09
C ARG A 74 -10.02 3.01 -7.62
N LYS A 75 -9.92 1.81 -7.07
CA LYS A 75 -10.00 1.54 -5.62
C LYS A 75 -8.67 0.97 -5.20
N TYR A 76 -8.10 1.49 -4.14
CA TYR A 76 -6.80 1.06 -3.64
C TYR A 76 -6.97 0.26 -2.37
N TYR A 77 -6.23 -0.83 -2.26
CA TYR A 77 -6.27 -1.72 -1.10
C TYR A 77 -4.88 -1.92 -0.53
N SER A 78 -4.83 -2.05 0.79
CA SER A 78 -3.67 -2.46 1.55
C SER A 78 -4.06 -3.66 2.39
N ASP A 79 -3.51 -4.83 2.09
CA ASP A 79 -3.93 -6.11 2.64
C ASP A 79 -2.80 -6.72 3.46
N ILE A 80 -2.96 -6.80 4.78
CA ILE A 80 -2.00 -7.47 5.66
C ILE A 80 -2.46 -8.90 5.84
N LYS A 81 -1.73 -9.83 5.25
CA LYS A 81 -2.03 -11.26 5.29
C LYS A 81 -0.79 -12.11 5.49
N SER A 82 -0.99 -13.32 6.00
CA SER A 82 0.07 -14.28 6.25
C SER A 82 0.02 -15.44 5.26
N ALA A 83 1.20 -15.97 4.93
CA ALA A 83 1.33 -17.23 4.18
C ALA A 83 1.09 -18.46 5.09
N THR A 84 1.12 -18.30 6.41
CA THR A 84 1.05 -19.40 7.38
C THR A 84 -0.15 -19.32 8.32
N SER A 85 -0.95 -18.24 8.26
CA SER A 85 -2.13 -18.01 9.09
C SER A 85 -3.28 -17.51 8.22
N THR A 86 -4.52 -17.86 8.57
CA THR A 86 -5.72 -17.39 7.87
C THR A 86 -6.13 -15.98 8.26
N GLY A 87 -5.75 -15.50 9.45
CA GLY A 87 -6.08 -14.15 9.91
C GLY A 87 -5.48 -13.08 9.01
N SER A 88 -6.31 -12.14 8.55
CA SER A 88 -5.86 -11.01 7.72
C SER A 88 -6.72 -9.77 7.95
N ILE A 89 -6.19 -8.61 7.60
CA ILE A 89 -6.96 -7.37 7.60
C ILE A 89 -6.63 -6.56 6.35
N ARG A 90 -7.67 -6.03 5.70
CA ARG A 90 -7.58 -5.19 4.51
C ARG A 90 -8.19 -3.82 4.80
N MET A 91 -7.49 -2.78 4.41
CA MET A 91 -8.04 -1.44 4.29
C MET A 91 -8.21 -1.09 2.81
N GLY A 92 -9.42 -0.71 2.43
CA GLY A 92 -9.74 -0.24 1.08
C GLY A 92 -10.11 1.24 1.09
N VAL A 93 -9.73 1.98 0.04
CA VAL A 93 -10.15 3.35 -0.22
C VAL A 93 -10.63 3.48 -1.66
N GLY A 94 -11.68 4.22 -1.89
CA GLY A 94 -12.25 4.45 -3.23
C GLY A 94 -13.24 5.62 -3.20
N SER A 95 -13.66 6.10 -4.37
CA SER A 95 -13.17 5.73 -5.69
C SER A 95 -12.44 6.92 -6.28
N LEU A 96 -11.21 6.75 -6.70
CA LEU A 96 -10.53 7.77 -7.48
C LEU A 96 -11.04 7.70 -8.91
N LYS A 97 -11.63 8.81 -9.40
CA LYS A 97 -12.05 8.97 -10.80
C LYS A 97 -11.06 9.81 -11.56
N PHE A 98 -10.76 9.42 -12.80
CA PHE A 98 -9.81 10.13 -13.65
C PHE A 98 -10.16 10.00 -15.14
N GLU A 99 -9.69 10.96 -15.95
CA GLU A 99 -9.89 10.95 -17.40
C GLU A 99 -8.90 10.03 -18.10
N LYS A 100 -9.42 9.02 -18.83
CA LYS A 100 -8.60 8.05 -19.57
C LYS A 100 -7.86 8.61 -20.77
N SER A 101 -8.14 9.84 -21.18
CA SER A 101 -7.45 10.48 -22.29
C SER A 101 -5.94 10.66 -22.09
N GLN A 102 -5.49 10.58 -20.84
CA GLN A 102 -4.08 10.72 -20.47
C GLN A 102 -3.40 9.38 -20.16
N GLY A 103 -4.12 8.27 -20.24
CA GLY A 103 -3.60 6.93 -19.95
C GLY A 103 -4.62 6.04 -19.26
N ASN A 104 -4.23 4.79 -19.02
CA ASN A 104 -5.08 3.81 -18.35
C ASN A 104 -5.01 3.89 -16.81
N GLU A 105 -4.09 4.68 -16.27
CA GLU A 105 -3.92 4.92 -14.84
C GLU A 105 -3.95 6.42 -14.53
N PRO A 106 -4.41 6.83 -13.34
CA PRO A 106 -4.32 8.22 -12.92
C PRO A 106 -2.85 8.64 -12.87
N ASP A 107 -2.54 9.89 -13.19
CA ASP A 107 -1.19 10.41 -13.01
C ASP A 107 -0.80 10.54 -11.53
N LEU A 108 0.49 10.80 -11.26
CA LEU A 108 1.00 10.92 -9.90
C LEU A 108 0.32 12.06 -9.13
N SER A 109 0.03 13.17 -9.79
CA SER A 109 -0.63 14.33 -9.15
C SER A 109 -2.02 13.96 -8.68
N THR A 110 -2.82 13.34 -9.55
CA THR A 110 -4.18 12.89 -9.27
C THR A 110 -4.19 11.83 -8.15
N PHE A 111 -3.29 10.84 -8.21
CA PHE A 111 -3.15 9.83 -7.15
C PHE A 111 -2.75 10.45 -5.81
N SER A 112 -1.80 11.37 -5.82
CA SER A 112 -1.29 12.04 -4.62
C SER A 112 -2.35 12.95 -3.98
N SER A 113 -3.03 13.78 -4.77
CA SER A 113 -4.08 14.67 -4.27
C SER A 113 -5.23 13.87 -3.67
N TYR A 114 -5.69 12.84 -4.38
CA TYR A 114 -6.76 11.99 -3.87
C TYR A 114 -6.44 11.38 -2.50
N LEU A 115 -5.23 10.81 -2.34
CA LEU A 115 -4.84 10.13 -1.12
C LEU A 115 -4.40 11.07 0.02
N LYS A 116 -4.16 12.34 -0.26
CA LYS A 116 -3.83 13.33 0.77
C LYS A 116 -5.02 14.22 1.15
N ASP A 117 -5.74 14.70 0.14
CA ASP A 117 -6.64 15.84 0.29
C ASP A 117 -8.11 15.46 0.05
N GLU A 118 -8.36 14.44 -0.79
CA GLU A 118 -9.71 14.11 -1.28
C GLU A 118 -10.30 12.84 -0.66
N ILE A 119 -9.58 12.16 0.24
CA ILE A 119 -10.12 10.96 0.87
C ILE A 119 -11.37 11.33 1.69
N ASN A 120 -12.47 10.71 1.35
CA ASN A 120 -13.68 10.76 2.18
C ASN A 120 -13.48 9.90 3.43
N PHE A 121 -13.44 10.53 4.59
CA PHE A 121 -13.29 9.88 5.90
C PHE A 121 -14.54 9.15 6.38
N SER A 122 -15.46 8.82 5.50
CA SER A 122 -16.64 8.02 5.79
C SER A 122 -16.44 6.58 5.35
N TYR A 123 -17.03 5.65 6.09
CA TYR A 123 -17.08 4.25 5.64
C TYR A 123 -18.02 4.09 4.44
N SER A 124 -17.65 3.24 3.51
CA SER A 124 -18.46 2.94 2.34
C SER A 124 -18.48 1.45 2.04
N LYS A 125 -19.53 1.00 1.38
CA LYS A 125 -19.63 -0.39 0.91
C LYS A 125 -18.67 -0.59 -0.26
N GLU A 126 -17.85 -1.64 -0.18
CA GLU A 126 -16.91 -2.04 -1.23
C GLU A 126 -15.94 -0.92 -1.64
N ALA A 127 -15.56 -0.07 -0.68
CA ALA A 127 -14.73 1.11 -0.92
C ALA A 127 -15.25 1.96 -2.11
N ALA A 128 -16.56 2.12 -2.27
CA ALA A 128 -17.13 2.82 -3.40
C ALA A 128 -16.90 4.33 -3.35
N ASN A 129 -16.95 4.92 -2.15
CA ASN A 129 -16.63 6.33 -1.92
C ASN A 129 -16.27 6.53 -0.44
N GLY A 130 -15.04 6.22 -0.08
CA GLY A 130 -14.55 6.26 1.30
C GLY A 130 -13.81 4.98 1.68
N PHE A 131 -13.97 4.55 2.93
CA PHE A 131 -13.23 3.44 3.50
C PHE A 131 -14.03 2.15 3.61
N GLU A 132 -13.34 1.03 3.40
CA GLU A 132 -13.78 -0.29 3.79
C GLU A 132 -12.71 -0.94 4.66
N ILE A 133 -13.13 -1.55 5.76
CA ILE A 133 -12.30 -2.47 6.54
C ILE A 133 -12.86 -3.87 6.32
N ARG A 134 -11.98 -4.80 5.96
CA ARG A 134 -12.31 -6.22 5.85
C ARG A 134 -11.36 -7.01 6.73
N TYR A 135 -11.94 -7.76 7.65
CA TYR A 135 -11.21 -8.68 8.52
C TYR A 135 -11.54 -10.11 8.13
N THR A 136 -10.53 -10.96 8.03
CA THR A 136 -10.70 -12.41 7.88
C THR A 136 -10.17 -13.05 9.15
N ASP A 137 -10.99 -13.85 9.81
CA ASP A 137 -10.63 -14.50 11.07
C ASP A 137 -9.87 -15.83 10.85
N GLU A 138 -9.51 -16.48 11.95
CA GLU A 138 -8.79 -17.75 11.94
C GLU A 138 -9.59 -18.91 11.32
N LEU A 139 -10.92 -18.78 11.27
CA LEU A 139 -11.83 -19.75 10.62
C LEU A 139 -12.08 -19.41 9.15
N ASN A 140 -11.31 -18.48 8.57
CA ASN A 140 -11.47 -17.95 7.21
C ASN A 140 -12.84 -17.31 6.95
N GLN A 141 -13.48 -16.76 7.99
CA GLN A 141 -14.73 -16.04 7.89
C GLN A 141 -14.45 -14.57 7.63
N GLN A 142 -15.14 -14.01 6.63
CA GLN A 142 -14.96 -12.60 6.27
C GLN A 142 -15.97 -11.71 6.98
N TRP A 143 -15.47 -10.62 7.54
CA TRP A 143 -16.19 -9.57 8.22
C TRP A 143 -15.89 -8.24 7.53
N VAL A 144 -16.92 -7.48 7.20
CA VAL A 144 -16.78 -6.25 6.40
C VAL A 144 -17.48 -5.10 7.12
N SER A 145 -16.85 -3.92 7.11
CA SER A 145 -17.47 -2.69 7.62
C SER A 145 -18.70 -2.34 6.78
N ASP A 146 -19.77 -1.91 7.44
CA ASP A 146 -21.04 -1.59 6.79
C ASP A 146 -21.50 -0.17 7.18
N PRO A 147 -21.48 0.78 6.25
CA PRO A 147 -21.86 2.16 6.51
C PRO A 147 -23.35 2.34 6.78
N SER A 148 -24.21 1.37 6.41
CA SER A 148 -25.65 1.42 6.68
C SER A 148 -26.00 1.16 8.14
N ARG A 149 -25.06 0.61 8.92
CA ARG A 149 -25.23 0.33 10.34
C ARG A 149 -24.91 1.55 11.19
N LYS A 150 -25.83 1.97 12.05
CA LYS A 150 -25.74 3.17 12.89
C LYS A 150 -24.84 2.99 14.12
N ASN A 151 -23.65 2.48 13.94
CA ASN A 151 -22.68 2.35 15.02
C ASN A 151 -21.64 3.45 14.94
N ILE A 152 -21.07 3.84 16.08
CA ILE A 152 -19.99 4.83 16.12
C ILE A 152 -18.81 4.27 15.35
N GLN A 153 -18.46 4.96 14.26
CA GLN A 153 -17.32 4.61 13.43
C GLN A 153 -16.48 5.87 13.25
N SER A 154 -15.18 5.72 13.44
CA SER A 154 -14.23 6.81 13.27
C SER A 154 -13.02 6.32 12.49
N ILE A 155 -12.45 7.18 11.68
CA ILE A 155 -11.16 6.95 11.05
C ILE A 155 -10.40 8.27 10.96
N LEU A 156 -9.11 8.21 11.25
CA LEU A 156 -8.19 9.33 11.19
C LEU A 156 -6.89 8.86 10.54
N PHE A 157 -6.54 9.44 9.40
CA PHE A 157 -5.21 9.30 8.84
C PHE A 157 -4.25 10.22 9.58
N THR A 158 -3.23 9.64 10.20
CA THR A 158 -2.26 10.37 11.03
C THR A 158 -0.99 10.75 10.28
N GLY A 159 -0.81 10.23 9.09
CA GLY A 159 0.31 10.58 8.22
C GLY A 159 0.20 9.89 6.88
N THR A 160 0.50 10.65 5.82
CA THR A 160 0.62 10.15 4.46
C THR A 160 1.92 10.66 3.85
N SER A 161 2.61 9.81 3.08
CA SER A 161 3.77 10.21 2.29
C SER A 161 3.80 9.49 0.96
N ILE A 162 4.18 10.21 -0.09
CA ILE A 162 4.33 9.66 -1.44
C ILE A 162 5.80 9.39 -1.70
N GLU A 163 6.12 8.19 -2.16
CA GLU A 163 7.42 7.77 -2.62
C GLU A 163 7.28 7.04 -3.95
N SER A 164 8.32 7.08 -4.77
CA SER A 164 8.29 6.53 -6.13
C SER A 164 9.54 5.73 -6.42
N ASP A 165 9.39 4.57 -7.03
CA ASP A 165 10.47 3.84 -7.68
C ASP A 165 10.30 3.88 -9.22
N PRO A 166 11.14 3.24 -10.02
CA PRO A 166 11.00 3.26 -11.48
C PRO A 166 9.69 2.67 -12.02
N ILE A 167 9.01 1.82 -11.25
CA ILE A 167 7.84 1.03 -11.70
C ILE A 167 6.54 1.54 -11.05
N ASN A 168 6.59 1.91 -9.78
CA ASN A 168 5.41 2.23 -9.00
C ASN A 168 5.54 3.54 -8.24
N ASP A 169 4.40 4.12 -7.91
CA ASP A 169 4.27 5.15 -6.89
C ASP A 169 3.51 4.57 -5.70
N TYR A 170 3.96 4.92 -4.50
CA TYR A 170 3.44 4.42 -3.24
C TYR A 170 2.94 5.57 -2.38
N CYS A 171 1.75 5.42 -1.82
CA CYS A 171 1.28 6.26 -0.74
C CYS A 171 1.34 5.47 0.57
N LYS A 172 2.36 5.73 1.37
CA LYS A 172 2.45 5.18 2.73
C LYS A 172 1.52 5.94 3.64
N PHE A 173 0.85 5.22 4.54
CA PHE A 173 -0.08 5.84 5.47
C PHE A 173 -0.06 5.18 6.85
N SER A 174 -0.54 5.94 7.83
CA SER A 174 -0.95 5.44 9.14
C SER A 174 -2.37 5.89 9.42
N ALA A 175 -3.20 5.00 9.93
CA ALA A 175 -4.58 5.29 10.27
C ALA A 175 -4.93 4.76 11.65
N LEU A 176 -5.72 5.55 12.40
CA LEU A 176 -6.37 5.15 13.64
C LEU A 176 -7.86 5.03 13.38
N PHE A 177 -8.49 3.96 13.82
CA PHE A 177 -9.91 3.79 13.58
C PHE A 177 -10.62 2.93 14.62
N ASN A 178 -11.93 3.14 14.71
CA ASN A 178 -12.88 2.26 15.37
C ASN A 178 -14.02 1.97 14.42
N CYS A 179 -14.42 0.73 14.29
CA CYS A 179 -15.54 0.36 13.45
C CYS A 179 -16.20 -0.94 13.90
N TRP A 180 -17.37 -1.20 13.35
CA TRP A 180 -18.02 -2.49 13.40
C TRP A 180 -17.90 -3.17 12.06
N VAL A 181 -17.56 -4.45 12.09
CA VAL A 181 -17.54 -5.31 10.92
C VAL A 181 -18.62 -6.40 11.07
N TYR A 182 -19.21 -6.77 9.98
CA TYR A 182 -20.39 -7.65 9.92
C TYR A 182 -20.12 -8.84 9.01
N ARG A 183 -20.71 -9.95 9.38
CA ARG A 183 -20.78 -11.15 8.56
C ARG A 183 -22.23 -11.58 8.42
N THR A 184 -22.65 -11.83 7.20
CA THR A 184 -23.95 -12.41 6.91
C THR A 184 -23.76 -13.90 6.58
N ALA A 185 -24.48 -14.75 7.27
CA ALA A 185 -24.52 -16.19 7.01
C ALA A 185 -25.96 -16.63 6.73
N THR A 186 -26.13 -17.60 5.84
CA THR A 186 -27.42 -18.23 5.59
C THR A 186 -27.36 -19.67 6.06
N LEU A 187 -28.18 -20.01 7.04
CA LEU A 187 -28.30 -21.36 7.56
C LEU A 187 -29.75 -21.80 7.44
N ASN A 188 -29.98 -22.91 6.75
CA ASN A 188 -31.36 -23.48 6.51
C ASN A 188 -32.36 -22.43 5.99
N GLY A 189 -31.94 -21.56 5.07
CA GLY A 189 -32.76 -20.49 4.50
C GLY A 189 -32.97 -19.27 5.41
N THR A 190 -32.47 -19.30 6.63
CA THR A 190 -32.51 -18.15 7.54
C THR A 190 -31.21 -17.33 7.42
N VAL A 191 -31.37 -16.05 7.14
CA VAL A 191 -30.24 -15.09 7.07
C VAL A 191 -29.99 -14.54 8.46
N THR A 192 -28.76 -14.73 8.96
CA THR A 192 -28.30 -14.16 10.22
C THR A 192 -27.16 -13.18 9.95
N THR A 193 -27.08 -12.14 10.75
CA THR A 193 -25.96 -11.17 10.69
C THR A 193 -25.29 -11.11 12.05
N ASP A 194 -24.02 -11.50 12.07
CA ASP A 194 -23.16 -11.36 13.24
C ASP A 194 -22.35 -10.06 13.12
N SER A 195 -21.87 -9.54 14.24
CA SER A 195 -21.04 -8.33 14.28
C SER A 195 -19.86 -8.49 15.22
N LEU A 196 -18.74 -7.86 14.86
CA LEU A 196 -17.56 -7.71 15.70
C LEU A 196 -17.18 -6.24 15.76
N GLU A 197 -16.82 -5.79 16.94
CA GLU A 197 -16.28 -4.44 17.14
C GLU A 197 -14.76 -4.46 16.99
N ILE A 198 -14.24 -3.50 16.21
CA ILE A 198 -12.81 -3.21 16.11
C ILE A 198 -12.56 -1.91 16.86
N LYS A 199 -11.70 -1.96 17.89
CA LYS A 199 -11.38 -0.83 18.77
C LYS A 199 -9.89 -0.54 18.80
N ASP A 200 -9.57 0.74 19.02
CA ASP A 200 -8.20 1.21 19.21
C ASP A 200 -7.25 0.71 18.12
N ALA A 201 -7.81 0.59 16.92
CA ALA A 201 -7.10 0.04 15.79
C ALA A 201 -6.11 1.04 15.22
N GLN A 202 -4.89 0.57 15.01
CA GLN A 202 -3.84 1.25 14.29
C GLN A 202 -3.44 0.40 13.09
N PHE A 203 -3.52 0.97 11.90
CA PHE A 203 -3.09 0.35 10.66
C PHE A 203 -1.97 1.17 10.04
N LYS A 204 -0.85 0.55 9.71
CA LYS A 204 0.19 1.11 8.86
C LYS A 204 0.30 0.28 7.60
N GLY A 205 0.36 0.93 6.46
CA GLY A 205 0.43 0.25 5.18
C GLY A 205 0.73 1.21 4.04
N TRP A 206 0.49 0.75 2.84
CA TRP A 206 0.63 1.59 1.66
C TRP A 206 -0.36 1.18 0.57
N PHE A 207 -0.75 2.17 -0.22
CA PHE A 207 -1.40 1.98 -1.50
C PHE A 207 -0.36 2.13 -2.60
N SER A 208 -0.57 1.49 -3.74
CA SER A 208 0.33 1.66 -4.89
C SER A 208 -0.45 1.86 -6.17
N ARG A 209 0.15 2.57 -7.12
CA ARG A 209 -0.24 2.58 -8.52
C ARG A 209 0.96 2.23 -9.40
N THR A 210 0.72 1.60 -10.53
CA THR A 210 1.73 1.39 -11.57
C THR A 210 1.88 2.66 -12.42
N LYS A 211 3.08 2.96 -12.85
CA LYS A 211 3.39 4.11 -13.73
C LYS A 211 2.96 3.87 -15.16
#